data_ab4c74e705ae4c16bdab81571ba612db
#
_entry.id   ab4c74e705ae4c16bdab81571ba612db
#
_cell.length_a   1.000
_cell.length_b   1.000
_cell.length_c   1.000
_cell.angle_alpha   90.00
_cell.angle_beta   90.00
_cell.angle_gamma   90.00
#
_symmetry.space_group_name_H-M   'P 1'
#
loop_
_entity.id
_entity.type
_entity.pdbx_description
1 polymer ?
#
loop_
_entity_poly.entity_id
_entity_poly.type
_entity_poly.pdbx_seq_one_letter_code
_entity_poly.pdbx_strand_id
1 'polypeptide(L)'
;NFLENFSIIWNKKGMDDIDRKLLTLLQVNADLPLSEIAKRVGISSTPCWNRIKKLEEQGVIKYKVSLVDKEKVGYAVTVFLSISVSNHNSDWYAEFEKVVMRYNNILEVHRLTGSSADYLLKIIAKSIEEYDAFQQQLISEIQFTGMSSSISLKEVKNSKQIPV
;
A
#
# COMPACT_ATOMS: atom_id res chain seq x y z
N ASN A 1 0.59 -10.63 -17.00
CA ASN A 1 0.69 -9.91 -18.27
C ASN A 1 0.37 -8.43 -18.03
N PHE A 2 1.36 -7.51 -18.20
CA PHE A 2 1.24 -6.08 -17.88
C PHE A 2 0.07 -5.41 -18.66
N LEU A 3 -0.22 -5.88 -19.87
CA LEU A 3 -1.29 -5.35 -20.73
C LEU A 3 -2.69 -5.86 -20.33
N GLU A 4 -2.82 -7.01 -19.72
CA GLU A 4 -4.12 -7.51 -19.20
C GLU A 4 -4.57 -6.72 -17.96
N ASN A 5 -3.65 -6.29 -17.11
CA ASN A 5 -3.96 -5.38 -16.00
C ASN A 5 -4.35 -3.96 -16.47
N PHE A 6 -3.89 -3.52 -17.64
CA PHE A 6 -4.27 -2.21 -18.20
C PHE A 6 -5.72 -2.18 -18.69
N SER A 7 -6.28 -3.31 -19.18
CA SER A 7 -7.67 -3.40 -19.60
C SER A 7 -8.68 -3.34 -18.45
N ILE A 8 -8.25 -3.71 -17.23
CA ILE A 8 -9.06 -3.63 -16.01
C ILE A 8 -9.21 -2.17 -15.53
N ILE A 9 -8.21 -1.32 -15.82
CA ILE A 9 -8.21 0.10 -15.43
C ILE A 9 -9.26 0.93 -16.19
N TRP A 10 -9.73 0.47 -17.35
CA TRP A 10 -10.66 1.22 -18.21
C TRP A 10 -12.13 0.79 -18.12
N ASN A 11 -12.48 -0.17 -17.28
CA ASN A 11 -13.88 -0.55 -17.11
C ASN A 11 -14.62 0.41 -16.16
N LYS A 12 -14.71 1.70 -16.57
CA LYS A 12 -15.57 2.72 -15.96
C LYS A 12 -17.06 2.39 -16.01
N LYS A 13 -17.46 1.26 -16.57
CA LYS A 13 -18.85 0.87 -16.84
C LYS A 13 -19.59 0.22 -15.67
N GLY A 14 -19.11 0.29 -14.44
CA GLY A 14 -19.73 -0.43 -13.33
C GLY A 14 -20.07 0.40 -12.07
N MET A 15 -19.49 1.59 -11.89
CA MET A 15 -19.75 2.43 -10.70
C MET A 15 -20.56 3.66 -11.04
N ASP A 16 -21.68 3.86 -10.37
CA ASP A 16 -22.50 5.06 -10.47
C ASP A 16 -22.12 6.11 -9.40
N ASP A 17 -22.78 7.25 -9.41
CA ASP A 17 -22.50 8.34 -8.48
C ASP A 17 -22.79 7.97 -7.02
N ILE A 18 -23.70 7.03 -6.77
CA ILE A 18 -23.99 6.52 -5.42
C ILE A 18 -22.81 5.66 -4.95
N ASP A 19 -22.27 4.79 -5.80
CA ASP A 19 -21.11 3.97 -5.48
C ASP A 19 -19.88 4.85 -5.17
N ARG A 20 -19.67 5.94 -5.91
CA ARG A 20 -18.59 6.91 -5.65
C ARG A 20 -18.76 7.60 -4.30
N LYS A 21 -20.01 8.05 -3.98
CA LYS A 21 -20.32 8.64 -2.67
C LYS A 21 -20.09 7.65 -1.53
N LEU A 22 -20.48 6.38 -1.71
CA LEU A 22 -20.23 5.31 -0.75
C LEU A 22 -18.73 5.13 -0.51
N LEU A 23 -17.92 5.01 -1.57
CA LEU A 23 -16.47 4.86 -1.47
C LEU A 23 -15.83 6.08 -0.78
N THR A 24 -16.26 7.29 -1.12
CA THR A 24 -15.76 8.51 -0.47
C THR A 24 -16.02 8.49 1.03
N LEU A 25 -17.22 8.12 1.46
CA LEU A 25 -17.58 8.03 2.88
C LEU A 25 -16.80 6.93 3.60
N LEU A 26 -16.72 5.73 3.02
CA LEU A 26 -16.06 4.58 3.62
C LEU A 26 -14.53 4.77 3.74
N GLN A 27 -13.91 5.53 2.83
CA GLN A 27 -12.50 5.89 2.94
C GLN A 27 -12.23 6.87 4.09
N VAL A 28 -13.21 7.66 4.50
CA VAL A 28 -13.11 8.59 5.66
C VAL A 28 -13.35 7.84 6.96
N ASN A 29 -14.43 7.05 7.02
CA ASN A 29 -14.78 6.28 8.20
C ASN A 29 -15.58 5.02 7.81
N ALA A 30 -14.91 3.88 7.91
CA ALA A 30 -15.49 2.57 7.60
C ALA A 30 -16.40 2.02 8.74
N ASP A 31 -16.36 2.62 9.95
CA ASP A 31 -17.11 2.17 11.12
C ASP A 31 -18.48 2.85 11.27
N LEU A 32 -18.86 3.69 10.31
CA LEU A 32 -20.18 4.30 10.32
C LEU A 32 -21.28 3.23 10.28
N PRO A 33 -22.36 3.38 11.11
CA PRO A 33 -23.53 2.51 10.99
C PRO A 33 -24.12 2.54 9.58
N LEU A 34 -24.58 1.39 9.09
CA LEU A 34 -25.15 1.28 7.73
C LEU A 34 -26.30 2.29 7.50
N SER A 35 -27.13 2.51 8.51
CA SER A 35 -28.22 3.49 8.45
C SER A 35 -27.73 4.92 8.23
N GLU A 36 -26.61 5.27 8.84
CA GLU A 36 -25.99 6.60 8.68
C GLU A 36 -25.34 6.74 7.28
N ILE A 37 -24.66 5.69 6.80
CA ILE A 37 -24.12 5.67 5.44
C ILE A 37 -25.24 5.84 4.42
N ALA A 38 -26.32 5.04 4.54
CA ALA A 38 -27.46 5.07 3.65
C ALA A 38 -28.13 6.47 3.59
N LYS A 39 -28.30 7.09 4.77
CA LYS A 39 -28.84 8.45 4.90
C LYS A 39 -27.96 9.48 4.16
N ARG A 40 -26.63 9.41 4.33
CA ARG A 40 -25.69 10.37 3.71
C ARG A 40 -25.62 10.25 2.20
N VAL A 41 -25.79 9.03 1.65
CA VAL A 41 -25.80 8.82 0.20
C VAL A 41 -27.20 8.94 -0.42
N GLY A 42 -28.25 9.09 0.40
CA GLY A 42 -29.61 9.34 -0.07
C GLY A 42 -30.36 8.09 -0.55
N ILE A 43 -30.09 6.90 0.04
CA ILE A 43 -30.78 5.64 -0.26
C ILE A 43 -31.21 4.92 1.02
N SER A 44 -32.06 3.90 0.93
CA SER A 44 -32.40 3.06 2.07
C SER A 44 -31.30 2.04 2.41
N SER A 45 -31.34 1.47 3.62
CA SER A 45 -30.27 0.62 4.17
C SER A 45 -30.04 -0.65 3.34
N THR A 46 -31.09 -1.31 2.84
CA THR A 46 -30.96 -2.56 2.09
C THR A 46 -30.20 -2.37 0.76
N PRO A 47 -30.58 -1.45 -0.14
CA PRO A 47 -29.79 -1.18 -1.35
C PRO A 47 -28.38 -0.64 -1.03
N CYS A 48 -28.21 0.10 0.07
CA CYS A 48 -26.90 0.54 0.53
C CYS A 48 -25.99 -0.66 0.86
N TRP A 49 -26.49 -1.60 1.65
CA TRP A 49 -25.78 -2.83 1.98
C TRP A 49 -25.41 -3.66 0.74
N ASN A 50 -26.38 -3.84 -0.17
CA ASN A 50 -26.16 -4.60 -1.41
C ASN A 50 -25.05 -3.99 -2.28
N ARG A 51 -24.98 -2.65 -2.37
CA ARG A 51 -23.95 -1.94 -3.11
C ARG A 51 -22.57 -2.11 -2.46
N ILE A 52 -22.46 -1.97 -1.16
CA ILE A 52 -21.21 -2.18 -0.42
C ILE A 52 -20.72 -3.61 -0.64
N LYS A 53 -21.60 -4.60 -0.49
CA LYS A 53 -21.28 -6.01 -0.76
C LYS A 53 -20.74 -6.23 -2.17
N LYS A 54 -21.42 -5.67 -3.18
CA LYS A 54 -20.99 -5.76 -4.57
C LYS A 54 -19.59 -5.16 -4.78
N LEU A 55 -19.30 -4.01 -4.16
CA LEU A 55 -17.98 -3.36 -4.24
C LEU A 55 -16.89 -4.20 -3.56
N GLU A 56 -17.22 -4.88 -2.45
CA GLU A 56 -16.34 -5.84 -1.78
C GLU A 56 -16.10 -7.09 -2.67
N GLU A 57 -17.14 -7.70 -3.21
CA GLU A 57 -17.07 -8.88 -4.09
C GLU A 57 -16.30 -8.61 -5.40
N GLN A 58 -16.40 -7.39 -5.92
CA GLN A 58 -15.64 -6.94 -7.09
C GLN A 58 -14.19 -6.55 -6.75
N GLY A 59 -13.79 -6.59 -5.49
CA GLY A 59 -12.45 -6.20 -5.04
C GLY A 59 -12.16 -4.71 -5.13
N VAL A 60 -13.18 -3.86 -5.35
CA VAL A 60 -13.05 -2.39 -5.29
C VAL A 60 -12.76 -1.97 -3.85
N ILE A 61 -13.48 -2.53 -2.89
CA ILE A 61 -13.14 -2.47 -1.47
C ILE A 61 -12.35 -3.73 -1.13
N LYS A 62 -11.05 -3.60 -0.92
CA LYS A 62 -10.17 -4.74 -0.63
C LYS A 62 -10.35 -5.26 0.80
N TYR A 63 -10.31 -4.35 1.77
CA TYR A 63 -10.45 -4.65 3.20
C TYR A 63 -10.70 -3.36 4.00
N LYS A 64 -11.15 -3.51 5.23
CA LYS A 64 -11.27 -2.44 6.22
C LYS A 64 -10.22 -2.64 7.29
N VAL A 65 -9.44 -1.61 7.59
CA VAL A 65 -8.34 -1.67 8.58
C VAL A 65 -8.35 -0.45 9.47
N SER A 66 -7.87 -0.64 10.69
CA SER A 66 -7.53 0.48 11.57
C SER A 66 -6.15 1.01 11.19
N LEU A 67 -6.02 2.32 11.04
CA LEU A 67 -4.73 2.96 10.85
C LEU A 67 -4.09 3.22 12.21
N VAL A 68 -2.88 2.71 12.40
CA VAL A 68 -2.12 2.88 13.63
C VAL A 68 -1.07 3.97 13.43
N ASP A 69 -0.96 4.86 14.41
CA ASP A 69 0.10 5.86 14.48
C ASP A 69 1.43 5.17 14.83
N LYS A 70 2.31 5.07 13.84
CA LYS A 70 3.59 4.36 13.95
C LYS A 70 4.48 4.91 15.06
N GLU A 71 4.47 6.24 15.29
CA GLU A 71 5.29 6.88 16.31
C GLU A 71 4.82 6.53 17.71
N LYS A 72 3.49 6.47 17.92
CA LYS A 72 2.90 6.08 19.20
C LYS A 72 3.13 4.62 19.57
N VAL A 73 3.43 3.77 18.60
CA VAL A 73 3.82 2.37 18.82
C VAL A 73 5.34 2.16 18.70
N GLY A 74 6.13 3.25 18.71
CA GLY A 74 7.57 3.22 18.86
C GLY A 74 8.38 3.26 17.57
N TYR A 75 7.78 3.33 16.37
CA TYR A 75 8.51 3.42 15.10
C TYR A 75 8.73 4.88 14.69
N ALA A 76 9.81 5.47 15.22
CA ALA A 76 10.14 6.88 14.98
C ALA A 76 10.84 7.15 13.64
N VAL A 77 11.48 6.13 13.05
CA VAL A 77 12.27 6.26 11.83
C VAL A 77 11.53 5.69 10.64
N THR A 78 11.49 6.44 9.55
CA THR A 78 11.04 5.95 8.24
C THR A 78 12.17 6.10 7.24
N VAL A 79 12.50 5.04 6.54
CA VAL A 79 13.56 5.00 5.54
C VAL A 79 12.99 4.59 4.19
N PHE A 80 13.42 5.28 3.15
CA PHE A 80 13.24 4.88 1.75
C PHE A 80 14.55 4.28 1.26
N LEU A 81 14.56 2.96 1.07
CA LEU A 81 15.71 2.21 0.60
C LEU A 81 15.57 1.97 -0.91
N SER A 82 16.47 2.57 -1.67
CA SER A 82 16.61 2.33 -3.11
C SER A 82 17.59 1.20 -3.37
N ILE A 83 17.22 0.26 -4.22
CA ILE A 83 18.02 -0.93 -4.55
C ILE A 83 18.22 -1.00 -6.05
N SER A 84 19.46 -1.31 -6.48
CA SER A 84 19.81 -1.63 -7.85
C SER A 84 20.32 -3.06 -7.95
N VAL A 85 20.00 -3.74 -9.06
CA VAL A 85 20.39 -5.12 -9.33
C VAL A 85 20.96 -5.25 -10.74
N SER A 86 21.97 -6.10 -10.91
CA SER A 86 22.59 -6.33 -12.22
C SER A 86 21.85 -7.34 -13.09
N ASN A 87 21.08 -8.22 -12.47
CA ASN A 87 20.42 -9.31 -13.16
C ASN A 87 18.96 -9.41 -12.72
N HIS A 88 18.04 -9.11 -13.65
CA HIS A 88 16.60 -9.19 -13.45
C HIS A 88 16.05 -10.59 -13.81
N ASN A 89 16.75 -11.67 -13.43
CA ASN A 89 16.24 -13.00 -13.68
C ASN A 89 15.09 -13.36 -12.73
N SER A 90 14.28 -14.35 -13.14
CA SER A 90 13.12 -14.81 -12.39
C SER A 90 13.48 -15.35 -11.00
N ASP A 91 14.66 -15.97 -10.87
CA ASP A 91 15.09 -16.64 -9.64
C ASP A 91 15.46 -15.61 -8.57
N TRP A 92 16.20 -14.55 -8.95
CA TRP A 92 16.49 -13.44 -8.06
C TRP A 92 15.21 -12.75 -7.57
N TYR A 93 14.26 -12.49 -8.50
CA TYR A 93 13.00 -11.86 -8.15
C TYR A 93 12.20 -12.69 -7.15
N ALA A 94 12.07 -14.00 -7.40
CA ALA A 94 11.35 -14.90 -6.50
C ALA A 94 11.99 -14.98 -5.11
N GLU A 95 13.33 -14.95 -5.04
CA GLU A 95 14.05 -14.93 -3.76
C GLU A 95 13.87 -13.59 -3.04
N PHE A 96 14.01 -12.47 -3.76
CA PHE A 96 13.76 -11.13 -3.22
C PHE A 96 12.36 -11.00 -2.65
N GLU A 97 11.33 -11.45 -3.37
CA GLU A 97 9.94 -11.44 -2.90
C GLU A 97 9.77 -12.22 -1.60
N LYS A 98 10.34 -13.42 -1.52
CA LYS A 98 10.31 -14.24 -0.28
C LYS A 98 11.00 -13.52 0.89
N VAL A 99 12.14 -12.87 0.64
CA VAL A 99 12.89 -12.15 1.66
C VAL A 99 12.08 -10.98 2.18
N VAL A 100 11.60 -10.09 1.30
CA VAL A 100 10.87 -8.87 1.73
C VAL A 100 9.56 -9.18 2.43
N MET A 101 8.88 -10.27 2.07
CA MET A 101 7.62 -10.69 2.71
C MET A 101 7.80 -11.22 4.15
N ARG A 102 9.00 -11.59 4.57
CA ARG A 102 9.29 -12.01 5.95
C ARG A 102 9.44 -10.85 6.91
N TYR A 103 9.71 -9.65 6.42
CA TYR A 103 10.03 -8.49 7.23
C TYR A 103 8.83 -7.56 7.39
N ASN A 104 8.17 -7.59 8.55
CA ASN A 104 7.00 -6.76 8.85
C ASN A 104 7.29 -5.26 8.92
N ASN A 105 8.56 -4.86 9.09
CA ASN A 105 9.00 -3.48 9.07
C ASN A 105 9.19 -2.91 7.65
N ILE A 106 9.17 -3.75 6.61
CA ILE A 106 9.03 -3.32 5.22
C ILE A 106 7.54 -3.12 4.94
N LEU A 107 7.10 -1.88 4.80
CA LEU A 107 5.68 -1.56 4.60
C LEU A 107 5.27 -1.57 3.14
N GLU A 108 6.18 -1.17 2.25
CA GLU A 108 5.91 -1.04 0.81
C GLU A 108 7.15 -1.45 0.02
N VAL A 109 6.95 -2.12 -1.11
CA VAL A 109 7.99 -2.45 -2.08
C VAL A 109 7.46 -2.11 -3.46
N HIS A 110 8.17 -1.24 -4.18
CA HIS A 110 7.82 -0.80 -5.53
C HIS A 110 8.95 -1.15 -6.50
N ARG A 111 8.62 -1.79 -7.62
CA ARG A 111 9.52 -1.88 -8.77
C ARG A 111 9.39 -0.61 -9.58
N LEU A 112 10.52 0.00 -9.90
CA LEU A 112 10.58 1.29 -10.59
C LEU A 112 10.98 1.13 -12.06
N THR A 113 10.62 2.13 -12.86
CA THR A 113 11.09 2.30 -14.24
C THR A 113 11.67 3.70 -14.40
N GLY A 114 12.75 3.84 -15.18
CA GLY A 114 13.31 5.16 -15.53
C GLY A 114 14.06 5.87 -14.40
N SER A 115 14.41 5.19 -13.32
CA SER A 115 15.25 5.74 -12.24
C SER A 115 16.62 5.05 -12.18
N SER A 116 17.51 5.58 -11.34
CA SER A 116 18.82 4.94 -11.06
C SER A 116 18.71 3.71 -10.15
N ALA A 117 17.52 3.39 -9.65
CA ALA A 117 17.24 2.25 -8.81
C ALA A 117 16.13 1.39 -9.43
N ASP A 118 16.19 0.09 -9.21
CA ASP A 118 15.20 -0.87 -9.70
C ASP A 118 14.03 -1.07 -8.74
N TYR A 119 14.28 -0.92 -7.44
CA TYR A 119 13.27 -1.06 -6.38
C TYR A 119 13.40 0.05 -5.35
N LEU A 120 12.24 0.43 -4.81
CA LEU A 120 12.12 1.34 -3.67
C LEU A 120 11.33 0.64 -2.57
N LEU A 121 11.93 0.55 -1.38
CA LEU A 121 11.29 0.00 -0.18
C LEU A 121 11.01 1.12 0.80
N LYS A 122 9.83 1.09 1.41
CA LYS A 122 9.50 1.92 2.57
C LYS A 122 9.60 1.08 3.83
N ILE A 123 10.51 1.45 4.71
CA ILE A 123 10.88 0.70 5.90
C ILE A 123 10.63 1.58 7.12
N ILE A 124 10.13 0.98 8.21
CA ILE A 124 10.05 1.63 9.51
C ILE A 124 11.00 0.97 10.51
N ALA A 125 11.55 1.76 11.42
CA ALA A 125 12.41 1.29 12.49
C ALA A 125 12.17 2.13 13.75
N LYS A 126 12.54 1.58 14.91
CA LYS A 126 12.44 2.31 16.20
C LYS A 126 13.56 3.32 16.34
N SER A 127 14.75 2.99 15.82
CA SER A 127 15.92 3.84 15.82
C SER A 127 16.76 3.66 14.55
N ILE A 128 17.78 4.49 14.39
CA ILE A 128 18.76 4.37 13.29
C ILE A 128 19.59 3.11 13.45
N GLU A 129 19.95 2.75 14.67
CA GLU A 129 20.73 1.54 14.98
C GLU A 129 19.93 0.27 14.64
N GLU A 130 18.63 0.24 14.92
CA GLU A 130 17.75 -0.87 14.53
C GLU A 130 17.66 -0.98 12.99
N TYR A 131 17.58 0.17 12.30
CA TYR A 131 17.60 0.18 10.84
C TYR A 131 18.91 -0.32 10.27
N ASP A 132 20.06 0.10 10.83
CA ASP A 132 21.39 -0.35 10.39
C ASP A 132 21.53 -1.87 10.56
N ALA A 133 21.15 -2.41 11.71
CA ALA A 133 21.16 -3.85 11.95
C ALA A 133 20.26 -4.62 10.95
N PHE A 134 19.05 -4.09 10.68
CA PHE A 134 18.14 -4.65 9.67
C PHE A 134 18.78 -4.61 8.28
N GLN A 135 19.40 -3.50 7.89
CA GLN A 135 20.05 -3.35 6.60
C GLN A 135 21.18 -4.37 6.40
N GLN A 136 22.01 -4.59 7.42
CA GLN A 136 23.08 -5.60 7.39
C GLN A 136 22.50 -7.01 7.22
N GLN A 137 21.40 -7.31 7.89
CA GLN A 137 20.72 -8.58 7.75
C GLN A 137 20.16 -8.76 6.32
N LEU A 138 19.51 -7.75 5.76
CA LEU A 138 18.97 -7.78 4.41
C LEU A 138 20.07 -8.03 3.36
N ILE A 139 21.23 -7.37 3.50
CA ILE A 139 22.39 -7.55 2.64
C ILE A 139 22.95 -8.99 2.70
N SER A 140 22.88 -9.62 3.87
CA SER A 140 23.37 -11.00 4.03
C SER A 140 22.47 -12.04 3.36
N GLU A 141 21.20 -11.69 3.12
CA GLU A 141 20.21 -12.63 2.58
C GLU A 141 20.04 -12.52 1.05
N ILE A 142 20.33 -11.35 0.47
CA ILE A 142 20.15 -11.14 -0.97
C ILE A 142 21.21 -10.19 -1.54
N GLN A 143 21.65 -10.48 -2.78
CA GLN A 143 22.68 -9.68 -3.43
C GLN A 143 22.08 -8.48 -4.18
N PHE A 144 22.67 -7.31 -3.94
CA PHE A 144 22.39 -6.06 -4.63
C PHE A 144 23.66 -5.53 -5.28
N THR A 145 23.54 -4.80 -6.39
CA THR A 145 24.66 -4.09 -7.02
C THR A 145 24.82 -2.67 -6.50
N GLY A 146 23.74 -2.10 -6.00
CA GLY A 146 23.75 -0.77 -5.39
C GLY A 146 22.60 -0.62 -4.39
N MET A 147 22.84 0.18 -3.38
CA MET A 147 21.86 0.46 -2.33
C MET A 147 22.05 1.88 -1.80
N SER A 148 20.96 2.60 -1.60
CA SER A 148 20.97 3.95 -1.06
C SER A 148 19.79 4.15 -0.11
N SER A 149 20.08 4.56 1.12
CA SER A 149 19.08 4.81 2.17
C SER A 149 18.82 6.32 2.30
N SER A 150 17.55 6.70 2.26
CA SER A 150 17.10 8.07 2.51
C SER A 150 16.17 8.08 3.73
N ILE A 151 16.57 8.76 4.80
CA ILE A 151 15.76 8.89 6.00
C ILE A 151 14.74 10.02 5.79
N SER A 152 13.46 9.73 6.04
CA SER A 152 12.40 10.73 6.00
C SER A 152 12.51 11.65 7.21
N LEU A 153 12.79 12.92 6.98
CA LEU A 153 12.83 13.93 8.04
C LEU A 153 11.44 14.34 8.50
N LYS A 154 10.46 14.31 7.59
CA LYS A 154 9.07 14.69 7.85
C LYS A 154 8.14 14.07 6.81
N GLU A 155 7.07 13.45 7.26
CA GLU A 155 5.96 13.07 6.40
C GLU A 155 5.05 14.29 6.16
N VAL A 156 5.11 14.87 4.95
CA VAL A 156 4.34 16.08 4.61
C VAL A 156 2.89 15.74 4.30
N LYS A 157 2.65 14.59 3.68
CA LYS A 157 1.31 14.10 3.34
C LYS A 157 1.30 12.57 3.26
N ASN A 158 0.32 11.97 3.90
CA ASN A 158 0.06 10.52 3.83
C ASN A 158 -1.45 10.26 3.77
N SER A 159 -2.06 10.60 2.63
CA SER A 159 -3.48 10.30 2.41
C SER A 159 -3.66 8.84 1.98
N LYS A 160 -4.55 8.13 2.65
CA LYS A 160 -5.01 6.80 2.23
C LYS A 160 -6.26 6.87 1.37
N GLN A 161 -6.82 8.07 1.19
CA GLN A 161 -7.98 8.31 0.35
C GLN A 161 -7.55 8.51 -1.09
N ILE A 162 -8.10 7.73 -2.00
CA ILE A 162 -7.98 7.92 -3.44
C ILE A 162 -9.18 8.69 -3.98
N PRO A 163 -8.99 9.60 -4.96
CA PRO A 163 -10.11 10.27 -5.61
C PRO A 163 -10.92 9.28 -6.44
N VAL A 164 -12.23 9.22 -6.21
CA VAL A 164 -13.16 8.30 -6.88
C VAL A 164 -14.33 9.06 -7.51
#